data_e84df9ec50a5f2e9cd0eb032ab5960df
#
_entry.id   e84df9ec50a5f2e9cd0eb032ab5960df
#
_cell.length_a   1.000
_cell.length_b   1.000
_cell.length_c   1.000
_cell.angle_alpha   90.00
_cell.angle_beta   90.00
_cell.angle_gamma   90.00
#
_symmetry.space_group_name_H-M   'P 1'
#
loop_
_entity.id
_entity.type
_entity.pdbx_description
1 polymer ?
#
loop_
_entity_poly.entity_id
_entity_poly.type
_entity_poly.pdbx_seq_one_letter_code
_entity_poly.pdbx_strand_id
1 'polypeptide(L)'
;MRKLIQILFLLSTSIIISSCGYQLRGSINIDVLDQVLIAGSSENEIARLLQQKLPGSRLIKNITEEKYPIIRIVNIQTSKRQLSVNSSGRADEYEISKTLRYQLILPDGTQQTGNLTSNASYDFNESQMQGTKEKETIANDSISRALTRKLILRLKSALKATNNQ
;
A
#
# COMPACT_ATOMS: atom_id res chain seq x y z
N MET A 1 -28.03 -20.87 -46.26
CA MET A 1 -28.37 -21.14 -44.86
C MET A 1 -27.13 -21.49 -44.01
N ARG A 2 -26.30 -22.46 -44.37
CA ARG A 2 -25.11 -22.84 -43.57
C ARG A 2 -24.11 -21.69 -43.33
N LYS A 3 -23.84 -20.86 -44.33
CA LYS A 3 -22.92 -19.69 -44.20
C LYS A 3 -23.47 -18.60 -43.25
N LEU A 4 -24.77 -18.37 -43.26
CA LEU A 4 -25.44 -17.41 -42.39
C LEU A 4 -25.40 -17.85 -40.93
N ILE A 5 -25.56 -19.14 -40.65
CA ILE A 5 -25.46 -19.71 -39.31
C ILE A 5 -24.00 -19.60 -38.77
N GLN A 6 -22.99 -19.83 -39.63
CA GLN A 6 -21.59 -19.67 -39.26
C GLN A 6 -21.22 -18.21 -38.90
N ILE A 7 -21.72 -17.23 -39.67
CA ILE A 7 -21.50 -15.81 -39.40
C ILE A 7 -22.18 -15.39 -38.09
N LEU A 8 -23.41 -15.86 -37.86
CA LEU A 8 -24.14 -15.58 -36.61
C LEU A 8 -23.45 -16.17 -35.38
N PHE A 9 -22.87 -17.38 -35.51
CA PHE A 9 -22.12 -18.04 -34.46
C PHE A 9 -20.81 -17.30 -34.16
N LEU A 10 -20.07 -16.83 -35.17
CA LEU A 10 -18.86 -16.00 -35.02
C LEU A 10 -19.16 -14.65 -34.35
N LEU A 11 -20.27 -14.01 -34.73
CA LEU A 11 -20.69 -12.73 -34.15
C LEU A 11 -21.07 -12.90 -32.65
N SER A 12 -21.78 -13.98 -32.30
CA SER A 12 -22.16 -14.32 -30.93
C SER A 12 -20.94 -14.57 -30.03
N THR A 13 -19.92 -15.29 -30.54
CA THR A 13 -18.70 -15.56 -29.80
C THR A 13 -17.88 -14.31 -29.53
N SER A 14 -17.89 -13.33 -30.43
CA SER A 14 -17.17 -12.05 -30.29
C SER A 14 -17.73 -11.18 -29.14
N ILE A 15 -19.02 -11.24 -28.88
CA ILE A 15 -19.69 -10.45 -27.82
C ILE A 15 -19.37 -10.98 -26.43
N ILE A 16 -19.13 -12.29 -26.28
CA ILE A 16 -18.85 -12.91 -24.99
C ILE A 16 -17.44 -12.55 -24.48
N ILE A 17 -16.48 -12.28 -25.36
CA ILE A 17 -15.10 -11.93 -25.02
C ILE A 17 -14.97 -10.48 -24.49
N SER A 18 -15.90 -9.59 -24.88
CA SER A 18 -15.92 -8.18 -24.43
C SER A 18 -16.49 -8.00 -23.00
N SER A 19 -17.12 -9.03 -22.43
CA SER A 19 -17.80 -8.95 -21.13
C SER A 19 -16.90 -9.16 -19.93
N CYS A 20 -15.63 -9.56 -20.10
CA CYS A 20 -14.67 -9.61 -19.00
C CYS A 20 -14.16 -8.20 -18.71
N GLY A 21 -14.90 -7.43 -17.92
CA GLY A 21 -14.44 -6.22 -17.26
C GLY A 21 -13.38 -6.52 -16.22
N TYR A 22 -12.20 -7.03 -16.64
CA TYR A 22 -11.05 -7.26 -15.78
C TYR A 22 -10.48 -5.91 -15.37
N GLN A 23 -11.00 -5.34 -14.29
CA GLN A 23 -10.36 -4.20 -13.62
C GLN A 23 -9.13 -4.69 -12.90
N LEU A 24 -7.97 -4.18 -13.29
CA LEU A 24 -6.70 -4.46 -12.63
C LEU A 24 -6.84 -4.15 -11.13
N ARG A 25 -6.87 -5.19 -10.29
CA ARG A 25 -6.99 -5.07 -8.84
C ARG A 25 -5.73 -4.38 -8.32
N GLY A 26 -5.78 -3.06 -8.14
CA GLY A 26 -4.63 -2.26 -7.67
C GLY A 26 -4.51 -0.87 -8.27
N SER A 27 -5.28 -0.52 -9.30
CA SER A 27 -5.41 0.89 -9.73
C SER A 27 -6.20 1.65 -8.65
N ILE A 28 -5.49 2.39 -7.85
CA ILE A 28 -6.09 3.36 -6.95
C ILE A 28 -6.51 4.52 -7.85
N ASN A 29 -7.82 4.71 -8.05
CA ASN A 29 -8.32 5.90 -8.75
C ASN A 29 -7.93 7.13 -7.92
N ILE A 30 -7.04 7.98 -8.49
CA ILE A 30 -6.32 9.05 -7.78
C ILE A 30 -7.06 10.40 -7.93
N ASP A 31 -8.15 10.44 -8.71
CA ASP A 31 -8.84 11.67 -9.11
C ASP A 31 -9.30 12.60 -7.94
N VAL A 32 -9.30 12.08 -6.71
CA VAL A 32 -9.63 12.86 -5.48
C VAL A 32 -8.38 13.29 -4.71
N LEU A 33 -7.18 12.94 -5.19
CA LEU A 33 -5.93 13.11 -4.46
C LEU A 33 -4.90 13.97 -5.22
N ASP A 34 -5.37 14.94 -6.02
CA ASP A 34 -4.51 15.76 -6.86
C ASP A 34 -3.45 16.54 -6.09
N GLN A 35 -3.70 16.88 -4.85
CA GLN A 35 -2.73 17.53 -3.99
C GLN A 35 -2.83 16.99 -2.56
N VAL A 36 -1.79 16.30 -2.11
CA VAL A 36 -1.66 15.78 -0.74
C VAL A 36 -0.34 16.25 -0.16
N LEU A 37 -0.35 16.75 1.05
CA LEU A 37 0.85 17.11 1.77
C LEU A 37 1.30 15.96 2.67
N ILE A 38 2.57 15.66 2.66
CA ILE A 38 3.16 14.60 3.47
C ILE A 38 4.08 15.24 4.50
N ALA A 39 3.68 15.24 5.76
CA ALA A 39 4.50 15.72 6.87
C ALA A 39 5.39 14.58 7.37
N GLY A 40 6.68 14.66 7.07
CA GLY A 40 7.66 13.66 7.44
C GLY A 40 9.04 13.94 6.85
N SER A 41 10.02 13.13 7.22
CA SER A 41 11.37 13.20 6.65
C SER A 41 11.43 12.51 5.28
N SER A 42 12.23 13.06 4.37
CA SER A 42 12.56 12.42 3.08
C SER A 42 13.31 11.09 3.23
N GLU A 43 13.92 10.87 4.41
CA GLU A 43 14.59 9.61 4.74
C GLU A 43 13.60 8.49 5.07
N ASN A 44 12.33 8.83 5.35
CA ASN A 44 11.30 7.87 5.65
C ASN A 44 10.86 7.13 4.38
N GLU A 45 11.05 5.80 4.37
CA GLU A 45 10.70 4.95 3.23
C GLU A 45 9.22 5.07 2.82
N ILE A 46 8.30 5.11 3.82
CA ILE A 46 6.87 5.23 3.55
C ILE A 46 6.54 6.60 2.94
N ALA A 47 7.21 7.69 3.39
CA ALA A 47 7.03 9.01 2.80
C ALA A 47 7.45 9.04 1.33
N ARG A 48 8.58 8.42 0.98
CA ARG A 48 9.02 8.28 -0.42
C ARG A 48 8.03 7.45 -1.25
N LEU A 49 7.55 6.33 -0.72
CA LEU A 49 6.56 5.49 -1.40
C LEU A 49 5.22 6.21 -1.60
N LEU A 50 4.79 7.04 -0.64
CA LEU A 50 3.62 7.91 -0.79
C LEU A 50 3.79 8.89 -1.93
N GLN A 51 4.95 9.57 -2.02
CA GLN A 51 5.24 10.50 -3.14
C GLN A 51 5.23 9.79 -4.50
N GLN A 52 5.77 8.57 -4.58
CA GLN A 52 5.74 7.78 -5.82
C GLN A 52 4.32 7.38 -6.23
N LYS A 53 3.44 7.15 -5.26
CA LYS A 53 2.05 6.71 -5.50
C LYS A 53 1.05 7.85 -5.64
N LEU A 54 1.40 9.04 -5.18
CA LEU A 54 0.59 10.27 -5.19
C LEU A 54 1.35 11.37 -5.95
N PRO A 55 1.26 11.42 -7.29
CA PRO A 55 2.10 12.32 -8.12
C PRO A 55 1.97 13.81 -7.77
N GLY A 56 0.81 14.25 -7.28
CA GLY A 56 0.57 15.62 -6.82
C GLY A 56 1.02 15.90 -5.38
N SER A 57 1.63 14.92 -4.69
CA SER A 57 2.01 15.10 -3.28
C SER A 57 3.31 15.87 -3.12
N ARG A 58 3.41 16.61 -2.01
CA ARG A 58 4.62 17.35 -1.60
C ARG A 58 5.00 17.02 -0.18
N LEU A 59 6.32 16.89 0.08
CA LEU A 59 6.85 16.80 1.44
C LEU A 59 6.87 18.18 2.08
N ILE A 60 6.39 18.24 3.33
CA ILE A 60 6.42 19.46 4.15
C ILE A 60 7.12 19.17 5.50
N LYS A 61 7.88 20.14 6.00
CA LYS A 61 8.51 20.03 7.32
C LYS A 61 7.60 20.52 8.44
N ASN A 62 6.88 21.60 8.19
CA ASN A 62 5.98 22.24 9.17
C ASN A 62 4.55 22.15 8.65
N ILE A 63 3.62 21.89 9.57
CA ILE A 63 2.19 21.95 9.28
C ILE A 63 1.75 23.39 9.51
N THR A 64 1.49 24.09 8.43
CA THR A 64 0.76 25.35 8.41
C THR A 64 -0.71 25.05 8.11
N GLU A 65 -1.64 25.98 8.36
CA GLU A 65 -3.03 25.83 7.92
C GLU A 65 -3.05 25.69 6.39
N GLU A 66 -3.37 24.50 5.92
CA GLU A 66 -3.30 24.15 4.50
C GLU A 66 -4.68 23.74 3.99
N LYS A 67 -5.01 24.21 2.80
CA LYS A 67 -6.24 23.86 2.08
C LYS A 67 -6.28 22.38 1.64
N TYR A 68 -5.17 21.67 1.73
CA TYR A 68 -4.99 20.33 1.21
C TYR A 68 -4.91 19.28 2.33
N PRO A 69 -5.32 18.05 2.07
CA PRO A 69 -5.19 16.99 3.05
C PRO A 69 -3.73 16.70 3.38
N ILE A 70 -3.44 16.49 4.66
CA ILE A 70 -2.09 16.22 5.16
C ILE A 70 -2.02 14.81 5.72
N ILE A 71 -1.03 14.05 5.30
CA ILE A 71 -0.62 12.80 5.92
C ILE A 71 0.60 13.06 6.80
N ARG A 72 0.47 12.90 8.10
CA ARG A 72 1.60 12.94 9.03
C ARG A 72 1.99 11.52 9.43
N ILE A 73 3.24 11.15 9.21
CA ILE A 73 3.84 9.92 9.73
C ILE A 73 4.38 10.24 11.12
N VAL A 74 3.75 9.68 12.15
CA VAL A 74 4.09 9.98 13.55
C VAL A 74 5.23 9.08 14.02
N ASN A 75 5.11 7.78 13.80
CA ASN A 75 6.11 6.79 14.22
C ASN A 75 5.95 5.49 13.42
N ILE A 76 7.06 4.77 13.26
CA ILE A 76 7.09 3.41 12.70
C ILE A 76 7.84 2.53 13.69
N GLN A 77 7.15 1.54 14.24
CA GLN A 77 7.72 0.50 15.09
C GLN A 77 7.93 -0.76 14.27
N THR A 78 9.12 -1.34 14.35
CA THR A 78 9.45 -2.61 13.72
C THR A 78 9.76 -3.64 14.80
N SER A 79 9.17 -4.81 14.69
CA SER A 79 9.49 -5.98 15.50
C SER A 79 9.85 -7.16 14.60
N LYS A 80 10.75 -8.01 15.10
CA LYS A 80 11.15 -9.25 14.43
C LYS A 80 11.00 -10.38 15.43
N ARG A 81 10.33 -11.46 15.04
CA ARG A 81 10.18 -12.65 15.88
C ARG A 81 10.48 -13.91 15.08
N GLN A 82 10.98 -14.90 15.74
CA GLN A 82 11.15 -16.23 15.18
C GLN A 82 9.79 -16.92 15.09
N LEU A 83 9.48 -17.50 13.94
CA LEU A 83 8.25 -18.26 13.71
C LEU A 83 8.45 -19.76 13.87
N SER A 84 9.55 -20.29 13.36
CA SER A 84 9.82 -21.72 13.39
C SER A 84 11.27 -22.05 13.67
N VAL A 85 11.51 -23.31 14.03
CA VAL A 85 12.83 -23.91 14.19
C VAL A 85 12.93 -25.14 13.30
N ASN A 86 14.13 -25.40 12.81
CA ASN A 86 14.43 -26.63 12.08
C ASN A 86 14.63 -27.83 13.05
N SER A 87 14.87 -29.01 12.51
CA SER A 87 15.10 -30.25 13.28
C SER A 87 16.27 -30.19 14.24
N SER A 88 17.19 -29.25 14.08
CA SER A 88 18.33 -29.01 14.95
C SER A 88 18.06 -27.92 16.02
N GLY A 89 16.80 -27.46 16.14
CA GLY A 89 16.42 -26.42 17.11
C GLY A 89 16.87 -25.00 16.74
N ARG A 90 17.38 -24.77 15.53
CA ARG A 90 17.81 -23.47 15.05
C ARG A 90 16.68 -22.74 14.33
N ALA A 91 16.72 -21.42 14.30
CA ALA A 91 15.75 -20.62 13.56
C ALA A 91 15.67 -21.03 12.09
N ASP A 92 14.46 -21.20 11.58
CA ASP A 92 14.17 -21.57 10.18
C ASP A 92 13.37 -20.47 9.48
N GLU A 93 12.53 -19.76 10.22
CA GLU A 93 11.70 -18.68 9.68
C GLU A 93 11.59 -17.53 10.67
N TYR A 94 11.64 -16.29 10.16
CA TYR A 94 11.37 -15.07 10.91
C TYR A 94 10.17 -14.33 10.34
N GLU A 95 9.42 -13.67 11.21
CA GLU A 95 8.42 -12.68 10.84
C GLU A 95 8.92 -11.29 11.23
N ILE A 96 8.76 -10.36 10.29
CA ILE A 96 8.89 -8.93 10.54
C ILE A 96 7.49 -8.34 10.58
N SER A 97 7.20 -7.52 11.58
CA SER A 97 5.97 -6.74 11.68
C SER A 97 6.33 -5.27 11.82
N LYS A 98 5.70 -4.40 11.02
CA LYS A 98 5.79 -2.94 11.17
C LYS A 98 4.43 -2.38 11.52
N THR A 99 4.40 -1.51 12.54
CA THR A 99 3.22 -0.72 12.90
C THR A 99 3.50 0.75 12.64
N LEU A 100 2.76 1.32 11.71
CA LEU A 100 2.78 2.73 11.34
C LEU A 100 1.72 3.47 12.15
N ARG A 101 2.12 4.43 12.98
CA ARG A 101 1.23 5.42 13.59
C ARG A 101 1.16 6.66 12.71
N TYR A 102 -0.06 7.06 12.35
CA TYR A 102 -0.29 8.18 11.44
C TYR A 102 -1.36 9.13 11.98
N GLN A 103 -1.36 10.35 11.45
CA GLN A 103 -2.40 11.36 11.60
C GLN A 103 -2.79 11.86 10.21
N LEU A 104 -4.08 11.93 9.95
CA LEU A 104 -4.66 12.61 8.79
C LEU A 104 -5.23 13.93 9.25
N ILE A 105 -4.94 15.01 8.53
CA ILE A 105 -5.55 16.32 8.72
C ILE A 105 -6.28 16.65 7.42
N LEU A 106 -7.60 16.79 7.50
CA LEU A 106 -8.45 17.01 6.34
C LEU A 106 -8.62 18.53 6.08
N PRO A 107 -9.04 18.94 4.87
CA PRO A 107 -9.19 20.34 4.51
C PRO A 107 -10.22 21.12 5.36
N ASP A 108 -11.15 20.43 6.00
CA ASP A 108 -12.12 20.98 6.95
C ASP A 108 -11.57 21.15 8.38
N GLY A 109 -10.29 20.84 8.59
CA GLY A 109 -9.63 20.88 9.89
C GLY A 109 -9.82 19.59 10.73
N THR A 110 -10.62 18.64 10.27
CA THR A 110 -10.81 17.35 10.97
C THR A 110 -9.50 16.57 11.06
N GLN A 111 -9.19 16.07 12.24
CA GLN A 111 -7.99 15.27 12.49
C GLN A 111 -8.35 13.84 12.86
N GLN A 112 -7.74 12.88 12.20
CA GLN A 112 -7.91 11.45 12.45
C GLN A 112 -6.56 10.81 12.71
N THR A 113 -6.40 10.13 13.84
CA THR A 113 -5.21 9.35 14.17
C THR A 113 -5.51 7.86 14.11
N GLY A 114 -4.49 7.06 13.78
CA GLY A 114 -4.66 5.61 13.75
C GLY A 114 -3.33 4.87 13.64
N ASN A 115 -3.44 3.55 13.76
CA ASN A 115 -2.33 2.63 13.56
C ASN A 115 -2.64 1.68 12.40
N LEU A 116 -1.65 1.39 11.58
CA LEU A 116 -1.70 0.38 10.53
C LEU A 116 -0.58 -0.61 10.77
N THR A 117 -0.90 -1.89 10.78
CA THR A 117 0.09 -2.96 10.93
C THR A 117 0.14 -3.79 9.66
N SER A 118 1.34 -4.23 9.30
CA SER A 118 1.59 -5.21 8.26
C SER A 118 2.79 -6.06 8.65
N ASN A 119 2.75 -7.33 8.28
CA ASN A 119 3.79 -8.31 8.55
C ASN A 119 4.12 -9.12 7.30
N ALA A 120 5.31 -9.68 7.27
CA ALA A 120 5.76 -10.66 6.29
C ALA A 120 6.78 -11.58 6.93
N SER A 121 6.80 -12.83 6.51
CA SER A 121 7.80 -13.80 6.93
C SER A 121 8.83 -14.05 5.83
N TYR A 122 9.97 -14.59 6.23
CA TYR A 122 11.01 -15.03 5.33
C TYR A 122 11.82 -16.19 5.96
N ASP A 123 12.28 -17.10 5.09
CA ASP A 123 13.13 -18.22 5.51
C ASP A 123 14.51 -17.72 5.91
N PHE A 124 15.01 -18.26 6.99
CA PHE A 124 16.34 -17.99 7.52
C PHE A 124 17.26 -19.19 7.33
N ASN A 125 18.44 -18.95 6.76
CA ASN A 125 19.46 -20.01 6.61
C ASN A 125 20.83 -19.46 7.01
N GLU A 126 21.38 -19.99 8.10
CA GLU A 126 22.71 -19.60 8.60
C GLU A 126 23.83 -19.85 7.58
N SER A 127 23.71 -20.89 6.77
CA SER A 127 24.71 -21.22 5.74
C SER A 127 24.67 -20.29 4.54
N GLN A 128 23.58 -19.51 4.38
CA GLN A 128 23.35 -18.62 3.25
C GLN A 128 22.97 -17.21 3.72
N MET A 129 23.81 -16.61 4.56
CA MET A 129 23.54 -15.31 5.18
C MET A 129 23.24 -14.20 4.20
N GLN A 130 23.88 -14.17 3.02
CA GLN A 130 23.64 -13.16 2.00
C GLN A 130 22.24 -13.31 1.38
N GLY A 131 21.84 -14.52 1.03
CA GLY A 131 20.49 -14.80 0.53
C GLY A 131 19.41 -14.53 1.58
N THR A 132 19.67 -14.84 2.84
CA THR A 132 18.78 -14.52 3.97
C THR A 132 18.57 -13.00 4.12
N LYS A 133 19.63 -12.20 4.00
CA LYS A 133 19.56 -10.74 4.09
C LYS A 133 18.74 -10.15 2.92
N GLU A 134 18.86 -10.71 1.73
CA GLU A 134 18.05 -10.31 0.58
C GLU A 134 16.56 -10.61 0.81
N LYS A 135 16.22 -11.81 1.30
CA LYS A 135 14.84 -12.19 1.65
C LYS A 135 14.27 -11.25 2.73
N GLU A 136 15.05 -10.90 3.76
CA GLU A 136 14.68 -9.93 4.79
C GLU A 136 14.37 -8.55 4.19
N THR A 137 15.18 -8.09 3.24
CA THR A 137 14.98 -6.82 2.53
C THR A 137 13.67 -6.85 1.73
N ILE A 138 13.43 -7.92 0.97
CA ILE A 138 12.21 -8.11 0.18
C ILE A 138 10.98 -8.10 1.09
N ALA A 139 11.04 -8.78 2.25
CA ALA A 139 9.96 -8.79 3.24
C ALA A 139 9.69 -7.37 3.77
N ASN A 140 10.73 -6.62 4.14
CA ASN A 140 10.62 -5.24 4.60
C ASN A 140 9.98 -4.32 3.56
N ASP A 141 10.40 -4.40 2.30
CA ASP A 141 9.84 -3.63 1.19
C ASP A 141 8.37 -3.96 0.93
N SER A 142 8.03 -5.25 1.03
CA SER A 142 6.64 -5.71 0.88
C SER A 142 5.74 -5.10 1.95
N ILE A 143 6.19 -5.10 3.21
CA ILE A 143 5.47 -4.50 4.34
C ILE A 143 5.30 -3.00 4.12
N SER A 144 6.34 -2.28 3.71
CA SER A 144 6.31 -0.83 3.49
C SER A 144 5.34 -0.46 2.37
N ARG A 145 5.33 -1.22 1.27
CA ARG A 145 4.33 -1.06 0.18
C ARG A 145 2.90 -1.33 0.65
N ALA A 146 2.69 -2.36 1.48
CA ALA A 146 1.38 -2.68 2.03
C ALA A 146 0.86 -1.59 2.98
N LEU A 147 1.71 -1.06 3.87
CA LEU A 147 1.37 0.05 4.76
C LEU A 147 1.03 1.33 3.98
N THR A 148 1.83 1.66 2.97
CA THR A 148 1.57 2.80 2.07
C THR A 148 0.20 2.69 1.41
N ARG A 149 -0.14 1.51 0.86
CA ARG A 149 -1.45 1.26 0.25
C ARG A 149 -2.60 1.40 1.25
N LYS A 150 -2.45 0.81 2.44
CA LYS A 150 -3.45 0.92 3.52
C LYS A 150 -3.67 2.38 3.92
N LEU A 151 -2.60 3.18 4.02
CA LEU A 151 -2.67 4.59 4.39
C LEU A 151 -3.38 5.43 3.33
N ILE A 152 -3.10 5.22 2.06
CA ILE A 152 -3.80 5.87 0.94
C ILE A 152 -5.30 5.54 0.97
N LEU A 153 -5.66 4.28 1.22
CA LEU A 153 -7.06 3.88 1.32
C LEU A 153 -7.77 4.54 2.52
N ARG A 154 -7.08 4.70 3.65
CA ARG A 154 -7.61 5.43 4.81
C ARG A 154 -7.84 6.89 4.49
N LEU A 155 -6.90 7.57 3.83
CA LEU A 155 -7.08 8.96 3.39
C LEU A 155 -8.29 9.09 2.46
N LYS A 156 -8.42 8.22 1.44
CA LYS A 156 -9.58 8.22 0.55
C LYS A 156 -10.91 8.05 1.28
N SER A 157 -10.96 7.13 2.23
CA SER A 157 -12.16 6.91 3.03
C SER A 157 -12.51 8.12 3.88
N ALA A 158 -11.52 8.78 4.49
CA ALA A 158 -11.71 9.99 5.28
C ALA A 158 -12.26 11.15 4.43
N LEU A 159 -11.66 11.40 3.26
CA LEU A 159 -12.10 12.47 2.34
C LEU A 159 -13.52 12.23 1.80
N LYS A 160 -13.89 10.97 1.52
CA LYS A 160 -15.27 10.66 1.11
C LYS A 160 -16.30 10.91 2.21
N ALA A 161 -15.94 10.65 3.45
CA ALA A 161 -16.83 10.91 4.59
C ALA A 161 -17.09 12.40 4.78
N THR A 162 -16.08 13.25 4.56
CA THR A 162 -16.19 14.72 4.65
C THR A 162 -17.03 15.30 3.50
N ASN A 163 -16.92 14.77 2.28
CA ASN A 163 -17.68 15.28 1.12
C ASN A 163 -19.16 14.88 1.12
N ASN A 164 -19.59 13.98 1.99
CA ASN A 164 -20.98 13.50 2.10
C ASN A 164 -21.76 14.15 3.26
N GLN A 165 -21.16 15.11 3.97
CA GLN A 165 -21.80 15.94 5.00
C GLN A 165 -22.11 17.33 4.47
#